data_3f69b10e4c6df1b26a6154bdcf45ef18
#
_entry.id   3f69b10e4c6df1b26a6154bdcf45ef18
#
_cell.length_a   1.000
_cell.length_b   1.000
_cell.length_c   1.000
_cell.angle_alpha   90.00
_cell.angle_beta   90.00
_cell.angle_gamma   90.00
#
_symmetry.space_group_name_H-M   'P 1'
#
loop_
_entity.id
_entity.type
_entity.pdbx_description
1 polymer ?
#
loop_
_entity_poly.entity_id
_entity_poly.type
_entity_poly.pdbx_seq_one_letter_code
_entity_poly.pdbx_strand_id
1 'polypeptide(L)'
;MCNSRKLIRAVRGISQSLCIVFLLFTCGALSAQNQAQHVRNIVLVHGAWADGSGWKGVYDILVKDGYNVSIVQEPETSFQADVTAVKRILALQDGPSILVGHSYGGAVITEAGMDPSVVGLVYIAAHMPDLGEKKSDDGKRFPSELAKSGAIKKTPDGFTYIDPAQFHELFAADLPDDQSAFMARSQVLNFADNFSASITTAAWRTKPNWMVVAGSDRTINPDLERWYAKRAKSHAVEVAGASHSVYVSHPKEVADVIESAARAVSE
;
A
#
# COMPACT_ATOMS: atom_id res chain seq x y z
N MET A 1 -69.16 65.80 -41.22
CA MET A 1 -68.81 67.11 -40.66
C MET A 1 -67.34 67.11 -40.35
N CYS A 2 -66.68 67.82 -41.16
CA CYS A 2 -65.76 68.94 -40.90
C CYS A 2 -64.48 68.52 -40.18
N ASN A 3 -63.35 68.70 -40.59
CA ASN A 3 -62.55 69.59 -41.39
C ASN A 3 -61.11 69.40 -40.92
N SER A 4 -60.27 69.09 -41.79
CA SER A 4 -59.27 69.98 -42.43
C SER A 4 -58.02 70.34 -41.59
N ARG A 5 -56.97 70.09 -42.18
CA ARG A 5 -55.78 70.86 -42.61
C ARG A 5 -54.46 70.47 -41.90
N LYS A 6 -53.62 69.88 -42.70
CA LYS A 6 -52.34 70.43 -43.21
C LYS A 6 -51.46 71.11 -42.16
N LEU A 7 -50.25 70.64 -41.98
CA LEU A 7 -49.02 71.36 -42.45
C LEU A 7 -47.77 70.49 -42.47
N ILE A 8 -47.04 70.69 -43.52
CA ILE A 8 -45.76 70.18 -43.91
C ILE A 8 -44.63 70.89 -43.13
N ARG A 9 -43.63 70.20 -42.78
CA ARG A 9 -42.18 70.57 -42.89
C ARG A 9 -41.33 69.49 -42.16
N ALA A 10 -40.64 68.75 -42.88
CA ALA A 10 -39.29 68.97 -43.44
C ALA A 10 -38.20 68.89 -42.35
N VAL A 11 -37.36 67.95 -42.58
CA VAL A 11 -35.90 68.06 -42.60
C VAL A 11 -35.12 67.41 -41.43
N ARG A 12 -34.25 66.65 -41.91
CA ARG A 12 -32.89 66.25 -41.44
C ARG A 12 -32.72 64.90 -40.78
N GLY A 13 -32.05 64.11 -41.57
CA GLY A 13 -31.48 62.88 -41.28
C GLY A 13 -30.43 62.97 -40.14
N ILE A 14 -30.49 61.99 -39.31
CA ILE A 14 -29.36 61.61 -38.47
C ILE A 14 -29.10 60.14 -38.74
N SER A 15 -27.98 59.93 -39.40
CA SER A 15 -27.39 58.61 -39.59
C SER A 15 -27.10 58.00 -38.22
N GLN A 16 -27.86 57.01 -37.84
CA GLN A 16 -27.50 56.19 -36.68
C GLN A 16 -26.63 55.06 -37.18
N SER A 17 -25.32 55.22 -36.99
CA SER A 17 -24.34 54.15 -37.08
C SER A 17 -24.67 53.09 -36.05
N LEU A 18 -25.12 51.94 -36.52
CA LEU A 18 -25.32 50.73 -35.72
C LEU A 18 -23.95 50.14 -35.39
N CYS A 19 -23.41 50.49 -34.24
CA CYS A 19 -22.25 49.80 -33.68
C CYS A 19 -22.66 48.39 -33.26
N ILE A 20 -22.38 47.42 -34.13
CA ILE A 20 -22.45 46.01 -33.79
C ILE A 20 -21.21 45.70 -32.93
N VAL A 21 -21.42 45.64 -31.60
CA VAL A 21 -20.44 45.14 -30.67
C VAL A 21 -20.40 43.62 -30.82
N PHE A 22 -19.43 43.13 -31.57
CA PHE A 22 -19.09 41.71 -31.58
C PHE A 22 -18.44 41.37 -30.21
N LEU A 23 -19.25 40.85 -29.27
CA LEU A 23 -18.71 40.17 -28.10
C LEU A 23 -18.04 38.86 -28.58
N LEU A 24 -16.73 38.91 -28.76
CA LEU A 24 -15.91 37.74 -28.87
C LEU A 24 -15.93 37.00 -27.52
N PHE A 25 -16.85 36.04 -27.40
CA PHE A 25 -16.72 35.00 -26.36
C PHE A 25 -15.48 34.17 -26.71
N THR A 26 -14.32 34.55 -26.16
CA THR A 26 -13.18 33.68 -26.09
C THR A 26 -13.57 32.57 -25.12
N CYS A 27 -14.01 31.46 -25.67
CA CYS A 27 -14.15 30.21 -24.96
C CYS A 27 -12.73 29.82 -24.58
N GLY A 28 -12.25 30.25 -23.40
CA GLY A 28 -11.05 29.79 -22.77
C GLY A 28 -11.27 28.32 -22.48
N ALA A 29 -10.75 27.45 -23.36
CA ALA A 29 -10.55 26.06 -23.04
C ALA A 29 -9.68 26.04 -21.77
N LEU A 30 -10.30 25.84 -20.60
CA LEU A 30 -9.58 25.39 -19.42
C LEU A 30 -8.94 24.04 -19.83
N SER A 31 -7.70 24.09 -20.27
CA SER A 31 -6.84 22.93 -20.23
C SER A 31 -6.77 22.55 -18.76
N ALA A 32 -7.57 21.57 -18.34
CA ALA A 32 -7.34 20.85 -17.14
C ALA A 32 -5.93 20.24 -17.32
N GLN A 33 -4.91 20.97 -16.86
CA GLN A 33 -3.60 20.38 -16.65
C GLN A 33 -3.86 19.20 -15.71
N ASN A 34 -3.72 18.01 -16.25
CA ASN A 34 -3.65 16.79 -15.50
C ASN A 34 -2.36 16.94 -14.66
N GLN A 35 -2.46 17.66 -13.53
CA GLN A 35 -1.38 17.65 -12.54
C GLN A 35 -1.32 16.21 -12.11
N ALA A 36 -0.25 15.53 -12.47
CA ALA A 36 0.06 14.21 -11.96
C ALA A 36 -0.16 14.28 -10.44
N GLN A 37 -1.19 13.57 -9.97
CA GLN A 37 -1.61 13.67 -8.58
C GLN A 37 -0.55 13.00 -7.73
N HIS A 38 0.26 13.80 -7.05
CA HIS A 38 1.35 13.32 -6.22
C HIS A 38 0.77 12.38 -5.15
N VAL A 39 1.20 11.11 -5.18
CA VAL A 39 0.74 10.11 -4.21
C VAL A 39 1.31 10.46 -2.84
N ARG A 40 0.43 10.75 -1.90
CA ARG A 40 0.79 11.13 -0.53
C ARG A 40 0.35 10.13 0.52
N ASN A 41 -0.61 9.27 0.20
CA ASN A 41 -1.15 8.31 1.15
C ASN A 41 -0.35 7.01 1.12
N ILE A 42 0.13 6.59 2.27
CA ILE A 42 0.83 5.33 2.50
C ILE A 42 0.03 4.53 3.53
N VAL A 43 -0.34 3.30 3.19
CA VAL A 43 -1.07 2.40 4.09
C VAL A 43 -0.16 1.21 4.41
N LEU A 44 0.22 1.07 5.68
CA LEU A 44 1.14 0.05 6.18
C LEU A 44 0.38 -1.09 6.83
N VAL A 45 0.69 -2.33 6.42
CA VAL A 45 0.04 -3.56 6.85
C VAL A 45 1.09 -4.48 7.48
N HIS A 46 0.91 -4.89 8.73
CA HIS A 46 1.85 -5.75 9.45
C HIS A 46 1.73 -7.22 9.02
N GLY A 47 2.59 -8.08 9.51
CA GLY A 47 2.55 -9.52 9.27
C GLY A 47 1.99 -10.27 10.46
N ALA A 48 1.81 -11.58 10.30
CA ALA A 48 1.43 -12.48 11.37
C ALA A 48 2.40 -12.40 12.55
N TRP A 49 1.89 -12.57 13.77
CA TRP A 49 2.66 -12.56 15.02
C TRP A 49 3.34 -11.21 15.33
N ALA A 50 2.89 -10.17 14.66
CA ALA A 50 3.33 -8.80 14.85
C ALA A 50 2.11 -7.88 15.05
N ASP A 51 2.35 -6.59 15.20
CA ASP A 51 1.33 -5.55 15.23
C ASP A 51 1.82 -4.29 14.51
N GLY A 52 0.97 -3.29 14.44
CA GLY A 52 1.30 -2.04 13.77
C GLY A 52 2.42 -1.23 14.44
N SER A 53 2.79 -1.52 15.68
CA SER A 53 3.82 -0.75 16.40
C SER A 53 5.21 -0.90 15.79
N GLY A 54 5.49 -2.04 15.13
CA GLY A 54 6.75 -2.29 14.44
C GLY A 54 7.03 -1.29 13.31
N TRP A 55 5.99 -0.68 12.73
CA TRP A 55 6.13 0.33 11.69
C TRP A 55 6.61 1.71 12.18
N LYS A 56 6.79 1.90 13.51
CA LYS A 56 7.10 3.22 14.09
C LYS A 56 8.27 3.94 13.44
N GLY A 57 9.38 3.25 13.19
CA GLY A 57 10.56 3.84 12.55
C GLY A 57 10.30 4.31 11.12
N VAL A 58 9.65 3.48 10.32
CA VAL A 58 9.25 3.81 8.94
C VAL A 58 8.22 4.94 8.92
N TYR A 59 7.23 4.89 9.81
CA TYR A 59 6.22 5.93 9.99
C TYR A 59 6.84 7.30 10.23
N ASP A 60 7.79 7.40 11.18
CA ASP A 60 8.42 8.66 11.53
C ASP A 60 9.17 9.31 10.36
N ILE A 61 9.84 8.49 9.55
CA ILE A 61 10.55 8.94 8.35
C ILE A 61 9.54 9.48 7.33
N LEU A 62 8.56 8.66 6.95
CA LEU A 62 7.58 9.02 5.92
C LEU A 62 6.76 10.26 6.29
N VAL A 63 6.34 10.39 7.56
CA VAL A 63 5.59 11.57 8.03
C VAL A 63 6.47 12.82 8.00
N LYS A 64 7.74 12.71 8.40
CA LYS A 64 8.71 13.81 8.31
C LYS A 64 8.90 14.29 6.87
N ASP A 65 8.85 13.34 5.90
CA ASP A 65 9.02 13.61 4.48
C ASP A 65 7.69 14.00 3.78
N GLY A 66 6.62 14.19 4.57
CA GLY A 66 5.36 14.82 4.16
C GLY A 66 4.29 13.85 3.64
N TYR A 67 4.44 12.54 3.86
CA TYR A 67 3.41 11.57 3.54
C TYR A 67 2.32 11.50 4.62
N ASN A 68 1.11 11.18 4.20
CA ASN A 68 -0.01 10.81 5.07
C ASN A 68 0.04 9.30 5.29
N VAL A 69 0.37 8.87 6.50
CA VAL A 69 0.63 7.46 6.80
C VAL A 69 -0.45 6.90 7.71
N SER A 70 -1.08 5.83 7.26
CA SER A 70 -2.04 5.05 8.04
C SER A 70 -1.50 3.65 8.30
N ILE A 71 -1.72 3.13 9.51
CA ILE A 71 -1.28 1.78 9.91
C ILE A 71 -2.52 0.94 10.16
N VAL A 72 -2.60 -0.19 9.47
CA VAL A 72 -3.67 -1.17 9.66
C VAL A 72 -3.35 -2.02 10.90
N GLN A 73 -4.37 -2.28 11.71
CA GLN A 73 -4.33 -3.31 12.74
C GLN A 73 -5.16 -4.50 12.25
N GLU A 74 -4.48 -5.56 11.88
CA GLU A 74 -5.12 -6.80 11.43
C GLU A 74 -5.62 -7.59 12.64
N PRO A 75 -6.88 -8.05 12.64
CA PRO A 75 -7.39 -8.87 13.74
C PRO A 75 -6.81 -10.29 13.76
N GLU A 76 -6.24 -10.75 12.66
CA GLU A 76 -5.64 -12.09 12.45
C GLU A 76 -6.58 -13.27 12.79
N THR A 77 -7.89 -13.02 12.82
CA THR A 77 -8.92 -14.03 13.10
C THR A 77 -9.39 -14.77 11.85
N SER A 78 -9.25 -14.18 10.68
CA SER A 78 -9.42 -14.81 9.37
C SER A 78 -8.78 -13.95 8.29
N PHE A 79 -8.28 -14.56 7.23
CA PHE A 79 -7.71 -13.84 6.07
C PHE A 79 -8.67 -12.77 5.52
N GLN A 80 -9.97 -13.09 5.43
CA GLN A 80 -10.97 -12.13 4.95
C GLN A 80 -11.21 -10.98 5.94
N ALA A 81 -11.07 -11.20 7.25
CA ALA A 81 -11.16 -10.13 8.24
C ALA A 81 -9.97 -9.16 8.09
N ASP A 82 -8.78 -9.67 7.83
CA ASP A 82 -7.56 -8.87 7.62
C ASP A 82 -7.67 -8.04 6.33
N VAL A 83 -8.07 -8.66 5.21
CA VAL A 83 -8.37 -7.94 3.96
C VAL A 83 -9.42 -6.84 4.17
N THR A 84 -10.44 -7.12 4.99
CA THR A 84 -11.49 -6.14 5.30
C THR A 84 -10.96 -4.99 6.16
N ALA A 85 -10.04 -5.26 7.10
CA ALA A 85 -9.38 -4.23 7.89
C ALA A 85 -8.58 -3.27 6.99
N VAL A 86 -7.82 -3.79 6.03
CA VAL A 86 -7.11 -2.99 5.03
C VAL A 86 -8.08 -2.11 4.23
N LYS A 87 -9.16 -2.68 3.70
CA LYS A 87 -10.15 -1.93 2.91
C LYS A 87 -10.81 -0.80 3.70
N ARG A 88 -11.04 -0.98 5.01
CA ARG A 88 -11.56 0.08 5.88
C ARG A 88 -10.59 1.27 5.97
N ILE A 89 -9.30 1.01 6.10
CA ILE A 89 -8.29 2.08 6.15
C ILE A 89 -8.13 2.74 4.79
N LEU A 90 -8.16 1.99 3.69
CA LEU A 90 -8.15 2.56 2.33
C LEU A 90 -9.33 3.50 2.09
N ALA A 91 -10.51 3.15 2.58
CA ALA A 91 -11.71 3.99 2.46
C ALA A 91 -11.64 5.33 3.23
N LEU A 92 -10.68 5.49 4.14
CA LEU A 92 -10.43 6.75 4.86
C LEU A 92 -9.41 7.67 4.14
N GLN A 93 -8.78 7.18 3.07
CA GLN A 93 -7.80 7.98 2.35
C GLN A 93 -8.48 8.97 1.41
N ASP A 94 -7.89 10.16 1.27
CA ASP A 94 -8.42 11.26 0.45
C ASP A 94 -7.91 11.25 -1.00
N GLY A 95 -7.20 10.18 -1.41
CA GLY A 95 -6.63 10.07 -2.75
C GLY A 95 -5.90 8.76 -2.99
N PRO A 96 -5.09 8.69 -4.07
CA PRO A 96 -4.35 7.48 -4.42
C PRO A 96 -3.35 7.11 -3.33
N SER A 97 -3.20 5.80 -3.12
CA SER A 97 -2.41 5.23 -2.02
C SER A 97 -1.39 4.21 -2.51
N ILE A 98 -0.21 4.20 -1.87
CA ILE A 98 0.70 3.06 -1.87
C ILE A 98 0.29 2.12 -0.74
N LEU A 99 0.09 0.86 -1.06
CA LEU A 99 -0.23 -0.18 -0.08
C LEU A 99 1.01 -1.02 0.19
N VAL A 100 1.44 -1.07 1.45
CA VAL A 100 2.69 -1.71 1.88
C VAL A 100 2.36 -2.88 2.79
N GLY A 101 2.91 -4.06 2.53
CA GLY A 101 2.67 -5.25 3.35
C GLY A 101 3.97 -5.93 3.77
N HIS A 102 4.08 -6.21 5.07
CA HIS A 102 5.15 -7.02 5.64
C HIS A 102 4.72 -8.47 5.78
N SER A 103 5.58 -9.42 5.44
CA SER A 103 5.37 -10.84 5.73
C SER A 103 4.02 -11.39 5.21
N TYR A 104 3.18 -11.92 6.10
CA TYR A 104 1.80 -12.33 5.83
C TYR A 104 0.96 -11.19 5.26
N GLY A 105 1.16 -9.96 5.73
CA GLY A 105 0.51 -8.77 5.18
C GLY A 105 0.73 -8.59 3.67
N GLY A 106 1.79 -9.18 3.11
CA GLY A 106 2.00 -9.24 1.65
C GLY A 106 0.91 -10.03 0.92
N ALA A 107 0.47 -11.16 1.48
CA ALA A 107 -0.68 -11.89 0.93
C ALA A 107 -1.98 -11.07 1.06
N VAL A 108 -2.15 -10.36 2.18
CA VAL A 108 -3.32 -9.51 2.42
C VAL A 108 -3.37 -8.35 1.42
N ILE A 109 -2.24 -7.67 1.17
CA ILE A 109 -2.21 -6.58 0.18
C ILE A 109 -2.33 -7.08 -1.26
N THR A 110 -1.92 -8.33 -1.54
CA THR A 110 -2.13 -8.96 -2.85
C THR A 110 -3.63 -9.05 -3.17
N GLU A 111 -4.45 -9.39 -2.18
CA GLU A 111 -5.91 -9.47 -2.31
C GLU A 111 -6.57 -8.09 -2.23
N ALA A 112 -6.23 -7.27 -1.23
CA ALA A 112 -6.83 -5.95 -1.02
C ALA A 112 -6.42 -4.93 -2.07
N GLY A 113 -5.26 -5.10 -2.70
CA GLY A 113 -4.66 -4.15 -3.62
C GLY A 113 -5.40 -3.94 -4.94
N MET A 114 -6.46 -4.71 -5.22
CA MET A 114 -7.37 -4.45 -6.35
C MET A 114 -8.26 -3.22 -6.13
N ASP A 115 -8.28 -2.66 -4.92
CA ASP A 115 -8.99 -1.42 -4.64
C ASP A 115 -8.55 -0.32 -5.63
N PRO A 116 -9.50 0.43 -6.23
CA PRO A 116 -9.18 1.48 -7.21
C PRO A 116 -8.27 2.58 -6.67
N SER A 117 -8.32 2.86 -5.38
CA SER A 117 -7.46 3.87 -4.73
C SER A 117 -5.99 3.44 -4.63
N VAL A 118 -5.69 2.14 -4.70
CA VAL A 118 -4.33 1.62 -4.64
C VAL A 118 -3.66 1.76 -6.02
N VAL A 119 -2.55 2.49 -6.10
CA VAL A 119 -1.81 2.74 -7.33
C VAL A 119 -0.46 2.06 -7.39
N GLY A 120 0.03 1.52 -6.28
CA GLY A 120 1.27 0.75 -6.20
C GLY A 120 1.32 -0.13 -4.96
N LEU A 121 2.11 -1.20 -5.03
CA LEU A 121 2.24 -2.21 -3.97
C LEU A 121 3.70 -2.34 -3.56
N VAL A 122 3.97 -2.35 -2.25
CA VAL A 122 5.33 -2.57 -1.71
C VAL A 122 5.31 -3.75 -0.77
N TYR A 123 6.14 -4.74 -1.04
CA TYR A 123 6.28 -5.97 -0.28
C TYR A 123 7.57 -5.92 0.53
N ILE A 124 7.49 -6.08 1.84
CA ILE A 124 8.63 -6.00 2.76
C ILE A 124 8.83 -7.36 3.40
N ALA A 125 9.91 -8.09 3.03
CA ALA A 125 10.16 -9.45 3.52
C ALA A 125 8.87 -10.29 3.50
N ALA A 126 8.19 -10.35 2.34
CA ALA A 126 6.77 -10.67 2.30
C ALA A 126 6.39 -11.77 1.31
N HIS A 127 5.28 -12.43 1.62
CA HIS A 127 4.60 -13.32 0.69
C HIS A 127 3.89 -12.54 -0.43
N MET A 128 4.02 -13.06 -1.66
CA MET A 128 3.37 -12.48 -2.85
C MET A 128 2.72 -13.61 -3.66
N PRO A 129 1.67 -14.25 -3.12
CA PRO A 129 1.03 -15.37 -3.79
C PRO A 129 0.29 -14.92 -5.06
N ASP A 130 0.05 -15.86 -5.96
CA ASP A 130 -0.71 -15.67 -7.18
C ASP A 130 -2.15 -16.19 -7.05
N LEU A 131 -2.97 -15.88 -8.05
CA LEU A 131 -4.36 -16.33 -8.13
C LEU A 131 -4.46 -17.85 -7.92
N GLY A 132 -5.24 -18.26 -6.95
CA GLY A 132 -5.44 -19.66 -6.56
C GLY A 132 -4.31 -20.26 -5.70
N GLU A 133 -3.18 -19.58 -5.56
CA GLU A 133 -2.09 -20.02 -4.67
C GLU A 133 -2.43 -19.81 -3.20
N LYS A 134 -1.84 -20.66 -2.37
CA LYS A 134 -1.84 -20.55 -0.92
C LYS A 134 -0.43 -20.24 -0.45
N LYS A 135 -0.31 -19.34 0.51
CA LYS A 135 0.98 -19.04 1.14
C LYS A 135 1.73 -20.30 1.61
N SER A 136 0.99 -21.28 2.13
CA SER A 136 1.55 -22.55 2.61
C SER A 136 2.22 -23.40 1.52
N ASP A 137 1.84 -23.27 0.27
CA ASP A 137 2.41 -24.06 -0.83
C ASP A 137 3.78 -23.52 -1.26
N ASP A 138 3.93 -22.21 -1.27
CA ASP A 138 5.23 -21.57 -1.56
C ASP A 138 6.26 -21.88 -0.46
N GLY A 139 5.83 -21.94 0.81
CA GLY A 139 6.68 -22.35 1.92
C GLY A 139 7.19 -23.79 1.80
N LYS A 140 6.45 -24.70 1.15
CA LYS A 140 6.94 -26.06 0.85
C LYS A 140 8.03 -26.06 -0.21
N ARG A 141 7.94 -25.16 -1.19
CA ARG A 141 8.94 -25.01 -2.26
C ARG A 141 10.25 -24.42 -1.76
N PHE A 142 10.16 -23.47 -0.84
CA PHE A 142 11.30 -22.78 -0.23
C PHE A 142 11.18 -22.84 1.31
N PRO A 143 11.47 -23.97 1.94
CA PRO A 143 11.29 -24.13 3.37
C PRO A 143 12.22 -23.21 4.16
N SER A 144 11.65 -22.44 5.09
CA SER A 144 12.37 -21.53 5.98
C SER A 144 12.92 -22.24 7.22
N GLU A 145 13.79 -21.56 7.96
CA GLU A 145 14.27 -22.06 9.25
C GLU A 145 13.14 -22.13 10.27
N LEU A 146 12.29 -21.10 10.34
CA LEU A 146 11.12 -21.10 11.22
C LEU A 146 10.21 -22.31 10.96
N ALA A 147 9.94 -22.64 9.69
CA ALA A 147 9.10 -23.78 9.34
C ALA A 147 9.66 -25.13 9.82
N LYS A 148 10.99 -25.24 9.93
CA LYS A 148 11.70 -26.44 10.35
C LYS A 148 11.95 -26.51 11.86
N SER A 149 11.92 -25.37 12.56
CA SER A 149 12.36 -25.25 13.96
C SER A 149 11.41 -25.87 14.97
N GLY A 150 10.12 -26.01 14.64
CA GLY A 150 9.07 -26.34 15.60
C GLY A 150 8.72 -25.19 16.56
N ALA A 151 9.20 -23.97 16.29
CA ALA A 151 8.93 -22.79 17.13
C ALA A 151 7.51 -22.28 17.00
N ILE A 152 6.79 -22.61 15.92
CA ILE A 152 5.38 -22.22 15.77
C ILE A 152 4.55 -23.09 16.71
N LYS A 153 3.95 -22.45 17.71
CA LYS A 153 3.06 -23.09 18.69
C LYS A 153 1.61 -22.83 18.33
N LYS A 154 0.72 -23.68 18.83
CA LYS A 154 -0.72 -23.58 18.57
C LYS A 154 -1.50 -23.58 19.88
N THR A 155 -2.46 -22.67 19.99
CA THR A 155 -3.42 -22.65 21.10
C THR A 155 -4.53 -23.70 20.88
N PRO A 156 -5.27 -24.11 21.95
CA PRO A 156 -6.36 -25.09 21.82
C PRO A 156 -7.47 -24.66 20.85
N ASP A 157 -7.70 -23.35 20.69
CA ASP A 157 -8.70 -22.74 19.83
C ASP A 157 -8.19 -22.41 18.41
N GLY A 158 -6.95 -22.84 18.10
CA GLY A 158 -6.44 -22.85 16.73
C GLY A 158 -5.57 -21.67 16.31
N PHE A 159 -5.27 -20.74 17.21
CA PHE A 159 -4.33 -19.66 16.92
C PHE A 159 -2.89 -20.10 17.06
N THR A 160 -2.00 -19.42 16.36
CA THR A 160 -0.57 -19.69 16.33
C THR A 160 0.23 -18.51 16.84
N TYR A 161 1.42 -18.80 17.39
CA TYR A 161 2.43 -17.82 17.78
C TYR A 161 3.82 -18.44 17.66
N ILE A 162 4.84 -17.62 17.60
CA ILE A 162 6.23 -18.07 17.68
C ILE A 162 6.61 -18.19 19.17
N ASP A 163 7.23 -19.30 19.55
CA ASP A 163 7.76 -19.49 20.89
C ASP A 163 8.67 -18.30 21.25
N PRO A 164 8.35 -17.54 22.33
CA PRO A 164 9.16 -16.38 22.71
C PRO A 164 10.66 -16.68 22.92
N ALA A 165 11.01 -17.92 23.31
CA ALA A 165 12.39 -18.31 23.49
C ALA A 165 13.19 -18.41 22.17
N GLN A 166 12.49 -18.56 21.05
CA GLN A 166 13.08 -18.69 19.71
C GLN A 166 12.79 -17.48 18.80
N PHE A 167 12.00 -16.52 19.29
CA PHE A 167 11.54 -15.38 18.49
C PHE A 167 12.70 -14.50 18.00
N HIS A 168 13.65 -14.16 18.89
CA HIS A 168 14.81 -13.35 18.50
C HIS A 168 15.54 -14.00 17.33
N GLU A 169 15.96 -15.24 17.47
CA GLU A 169 16.75 -15.93 16.44
C GLU A 169 16.00 -16.05 15.11
N LEU A 170 14.70 -16.33 15.12
CA LEU A 170 13.95 -16.70 13.93
C LEU A 170 13.23 -15.53 13.25
N PHE A 171 12.91 -14.48 14.02
CA PHE A 171 12.09 -13.35 13.53
C PHE A 171 12.82 -12.00 13.55
N ALA A 172 13.70 -11.78 14.53
CA ALA A 172 14.25 -10.46 14.84
C ALA A 172 15.75 -10.52 15.19
N ALA A 173 16.53 -11.35 14.46
CA ALA A 173 17.90 -11.69 14.80
C ALA A 173 18.89 -10.51 14.74
N ASP A 174 18.55 -9.43 14.06
CA ASP A 174 19.36 -8.21 13.92
C ASP A 174 18.87 -7.05 14.83
N LEU A 175 17.89 -7.32 15.70
CA LEU A 175 17.41 -6.35 16.69
C LEU A 175 18.09 -6.54 18.05
N PRO A 176 18.15 -5.51 18.91
CA PRO A 176 18.55 -5.66 20.31
C PRO A 176 17.66 -6.67 21.06
N ASP A 177 18.26 -7.39 22.02
CA ASP A 177 17.58 -8.43 22.79
C ASP A 177 16.31 -7.94 23.52
N ASP A 178 16.36 -6.76 24.10
CA ASP A 178 15.25 -6.15 24.84
C ASP A 178 14.08 -5.80 23.91
N GLN A 179 14.36 -5.26 22.72
CA GLN A 179 13.35 -4.96 21.72
C GLN A 179 12.72 -6.24 21.17
N SER A 180 13.53 -7.22 20.83
CA SER A 180 13.06 -8.53 20.38
C SER A 180 12.25 -9.25 21.46
N ALA A 181 12.67 -9.19 22.74
CA ALA A 181 11.93 -9.78 23.85
C ALA A 181 10.55 -9.11 24.05
N PHE A 182 10.45 -7.79 23.85
CA PHE A 182 9.16 -7.08 23.86
C PHE A 182 8.27 -7.56 22.71
N MET A 183 8.79 -7.59 21.47
CA MET A 183 8.04 -8.06 20.31
C MET A 183 7.55 -9.50 20.48
N ALA A 184 8.38 -10.38 21.04
CA ALA A 184 8.02 -11.77 21.32
C ALA A 184 6.83 -11.91 22.30
N ARG A 185 6.54 -10.91 23.13
CA ARG A 185 5.44 -10.88 24.09
C ARG A 185 4.24 -10.07 23.64
N SER A 186 4.39 -9.25 22.61
CA SER A 186 3.31 -8.45 22.03
C SER A 186 2.74 -9.03 20.73
N GLN A 187 3.04 -10.28 20.42
CA GLN A 187 2.52 -10.95 19.22
C GLN A 187 0.98 -10.92 19.20
N VAL A 188 0.40 -10.47 18.08
CA VAL A 188 -0.99 -10.79 17.75
C VAL A 188 -1.03 -12.25 17.30
N LEU A 189 -1.90 -13.05 17.90
CA LEU A 189 -2.01 -14.46 17.58
C LEU A 189 -2.75 -14.64 16.25
N ASN A 190 -2.15 -15.37 15.32
CA ASN A 190 -2.70 -15.58 13.99
C ASN A 190 -3.46 -16.89 13.91
N PHE A 191 -4.71 -16.86 13.42
CA PHE A 191 -5.48 -18.08 13.21
C PHE A 191 -4.82 -18.94 12.12
N ALA A 192 -4.57 -20.20 12.44
CA ALA A 192 -3.74 -21.10 11.62
C ALA A 192 -4.20 -21.20 10.16
N ASP A 193 -5.52 -21.18 9.93
CA ASP A 193 -6.08 -21.34 8.59
C ASP A 193 -5.82 -20.14 7.67
N ASN A 194 -5.42 -18.97 8.21
CA ASN A 194 -5.04 -17.80 7.42
C ASN A 194 -3.89 -18.11 6.46
N PHE A 195 -2.99 -19.00 6.86
CA PHE A 195 -1.86 -19.45 6.02
C PHE A 195 -2.29 -20.39 4.88
N SER A 196 -3.50 -20.94 4.96
CA SER A 196 -4.07 -21.84 3.95
C SER A 196 -5.13 -21.17 3.08
N ALA A 197 -5.43 -19.90 3.32
CA ALA A 197 -6.36 -19.14 2.49
C ALA A 197 -5.84 -19.02 1.06
N SER A 198 -6.71 -19.27 0.08
CA SER A 198 -6.40 -19.10 -1.34
C SER A 198 -6.61 -17.64 -1.75
N ILE A 199 -5.69 -17.13 -2.57
CA ILE A 199 -5.82 -15.81 -3.17
C ILE A 199 -6.87 -15.84 -4.28
N THR A 200 -7.81 -14.91 -4.27
CA THR A 200 -8.87 -14.78 -5.28
C THR A 200 -8.57 -13.70 -6.30
N THR A 201 -7.70 -12.74 -5.96
CA THR A 201 -7.21 -11.71 -6.87
C THR A 201 -5.71 -11.47 -6.62
N ALA A 202 -4.93 -11.22 -7.65
CA ALA A 202 -3.49 -10.99 -7.56
C ALA A 202 -3.16 -9.59 -8.10
N ALA A 203 -3.27 -8.57 -7.23
CA ALA A 203 -3.12 -7.17 -7.62
C ALA A 203 -1.77 -6.84 -8.25
N TRP A 204 -0.69 -7.52 -7.85
CA TRP A 204 0.65 -7.34 -8.42
C TRP A 204 0.76 -7.67 -9.91
N ARG A 205 -0.22 -8.40 -10.49
CA ARG A 205 -0.25 -8.69 -11.93
C ARG A 205 -0.60 -7.46 -12.78
N THR A 206 -1.27 -6.49 -12.19
CA THR A 206 -1.81 -5.32 -12.90
C THR A 206 -1.32 -3.99 -12.37
N LYS A 207 -0.68 -4.00 -11.19
CA LYS A 207 -0.18 -2.78 -10.54
C LYS A 207 1.33 -2.81 -10.42
N PRO A 208 2.00 -1.65 -10.54
CA PRO A 208 3.43 -1.52 -10.26
C PRO A 208 3.72 -2.04 -8.85
N ASN A 209 4.86 -2.72 -8.70
CA ASN A 209 5.18 -3.30 -7.41
C ASN A 209 6.69 -3.27 -7.12
N TRP A 210 7.02 -3.18 -5.84
CA TRP A 210 8.37 -3.14 -5.27
C TRP A 210 8.50 -4.22 -4.23
N MET A 211 9.73 -4.68 -4.00
CA MET A 211 10.03 -5.66 -2.95
C MET A 211 11.33 -5.33 -2.23
N VAL A 212 11.28 -5.33 -0.91
CA VAL A 212 12.46 -5.39 -0.05
C VAL A 212 12.67 -6.83 0.36
N VAL A 213 13.81 -7.39 -0.04
CA VAL A 213 14.25 -8.74 0.35
C VAL A 213 15.10 -8.63 1.60
N ALA A 214 14.77 -9.37 2.65
CA ALA A 214 15.57 -9.45 3.86
C ALA A 214 16.62 -10.57 3.71
N GLY A 215 17.89 -10.19 3.51
CA GLY A 215 18.95 -11.10 3.07
C GLY A 215 19.29 -12.23 4.05
N SER A 216 18.95 -12.09 5.34
CA SER A 216 19.16 -13.11 6.39
C SER A 216 17.86 -13.51 7.08
N ASP A 217 16.73 -13.41 6.37
CA ASP A 217 15.41 -13.81 6.88
C ASP A 217 15.36 -15.32 7.17
N ARG A 218 14.93 -15.67 8.38
CA ARG A 218 14.75 -17.06 8.82
C ARG A 218 13.28 -17.46 8.95
N THR A 219 12.38 -16.48 8.88
CA THR A 219 10.92 -16.68 8.90
C THR A 219 10.38 -16.98 7.50
N ILE A 220 10.81 -16.24 6.49
CA ILE A 220 10.61 -16.53 5.07
C ILE A 220 12.00 -16.83 4.50
N ASN A 221 12.12 -17.86 3.64
CA ASN A 221 13.37 -18.09 2.96
C ASN A 221 13.64 -16.94 1.97
N PRO A 222 14.81 -16.25 2.03
CA PRO A 222 15.13 -15.16 1.11
C PRO A 222 15.07 -15.55 -0.37
N ASP A 223 15.30 -16.82 -0.69
CA ASP A 223 15.15 -17.30 -2.08
C ASP A 223 13.70 -17.32 -2.55
N LEU A 224 12.73 -17.47 -1.62
CA LEU A 224 11.31 -17.31 -1.95
C LEU A 224 11.00 -15.84 -2.28
N GLU A 225 11.50 -14.90 -1.49
CA GLU A 225 11.30 -13.47 -1.74
C GLU A 225 11.92 -13.06 -3.08
N ARG A 226 13.15 -13.50 -3.37
CA ARG A 226 13.81 -13.27 -4.67
C ARG A 226 13.02 -13.89 -5.83
N TRP A 227 12.45 -15.08 -5.61
CA TRP A 227 11.63 -15.75 -6.62
C TRP A 227 10.32 -14.98 -6.89
N TYR A 228 9.65 -14.47 -5.85
CA TYR A 228 8.49 -13.60 -6.00
C TYR A 228 8.84 -12.33 -6.78
N ALA A 229 9.90 -11.64 -6.39
CA ALA A 229 10.34 -10.42 -7.05
C ALA A 229 10.63 -10.66 -8.56
N LYS A 230 11.30 -11.75 -8.88
CA LYS A 230 11.58 -12.13 -10.27
C LYS A 230 10.30 -12.45 -11.05
N ARG A 231 9.37 -13.22 -10.45
CA ARG A 231 8.10 -13.59 -11.06
C ARG A 231 7.24 -12.38 -11.40
N ALA A 232 7.12 -11.47 -10.45
CA ALA A 232 6.32 -10.26 -10.57
C ALA A 232 7.02 -9.12 -11.32
N LYS A 233 8.31 -9.28 -11.66
CA LYS A 233 9.17 -8.22 -12.21
C LYS A 233 9.20 -6.99 -11.31
N SER A 234 9.23 -7.20 -10.00
CA SER A 234 9.26 -6.13 -9.01
C SER A 234 10.54 -5.31 -9.10
N HIS A 235 10.45 -4.03 -8.75
CA HIS A 235 11.63 -3.23 -8.42
C HIS A 235 12.14 -3.72 -7.06
N ALA A 236 13.17 -4.58 -7.07
CA ALA A 236 13.65 -5.26 -5.87
C ALA A 236 14.91 -4.60 -5.29
N VAL A 237 14.93 -4.46 -3.97
CA VAL A 237 16.10 -4.05 -3.18
C VAL A 237 16.34 -5.14 -2.14
N GLU A 238 17.58 -5.61 -2.02
CA GLU A 238 17.96 -6.56 -0.98
C GLU A 238 18.74 -5.84 0.12
N VAL A 239 18.32 -6.01 1.37
CA VAL A 239 19.03 -5.52 2.56
C VAL A 239 19.83 -6.69 3.13
N ALA A 240 21.13 -6.67 2.83
CA ALA A 240 22.04 -7.72 3.26
C ALA A 240 22.13 -7.78 4.79
N GLY A 241 22.05 -8.99 5.35
CA GLY A 241 22.14 -9.22 6.79
C GLY A 241 20.85 -8.91 7.58
N ALA A 242 19.85 -8.29 6.98
CA ALA A 242 18.59 -8.01 7.65
C ALA A 242 17.81 -9.28 7.98
N SER A 243 17.24 -9.34 9.18
CA SER A 243 16.30 -10.39 9.59
C SER A 243 14.90 -10.13 9.01
N HIS A 244 13.94 -11.00 9.37
CA HIS A 244 12.54 -10.82 9.00
C HIS A 244 11.96 -9.47 9.46
N SER A 245 12.47 -8.92 10.55
CA SER A 245 12.08 -7.60 11.10
C SER A 245 12.76 -6.42 10.39
N VAL A 246 13.11 -6.52 9.12
CA VAL A 246 13.83 -5.50 8.34
C VAL A 246 13.20 -4.10 8.43
N TYR A 247 11.87 -4.00 8.55
CA TYR A 247 11.16 -2.72 8.68
C TYR A 247 11.35 -2.05 10.04
N VAL A 248 11.81 -2.84 11.04
CA VAL A 248 12.17 -2.34 12.38
C VAL A 248 13.65 -2.00 12.46
N SER A 249 14.53 -2.89 11.94
CA SER A 249 15.99 -2.75 12.02
C SER A 249 16.57 -1.79 10.98
N HIS A 250 15.95 -1.71 9.79
CA HIS A 250 16.40 -0.91 8.65
C HIS A 250 15.27 0.01 8.13
N PRO A 251 14.66 0.84 9.00
CA PRO A 251 13.48 1.62 8.63
C PRO A 251 13.77 2.63 7.52
N LYS A 252 15.02 3.10 7.39
CA LYS A 252 15.39 4.04 6.33
C LYS A 252 15.36 3.38 4.95
N GLU A 253 15.97 2.22 4.80
CA GLU A 253 16.02 1.46 3.55
C GLU A 253 14.60 1.09 3.10
N VAL A 254 13.74 0.72 4.04
CA VAL A 254 12.33 0.42 3.78
C VAL A 254 11.57 1.68 3.34
N ALA A 255 11.75 2.81 4.04
CA ALA A 255 11.12 4.08 3.68
C ALA A 255 11.57 4.56 2.30
N ASP A 256 12.86 4.46 1.96
CA ASP A 256 13.41 4.85 0.66
C ASP A 256 12.73 4.09 -0.51
N VAL A 257 12.42 2.80 -0.33
CA VAL A 257 11.71 1.98 -1.33
C VAL A 257 10.24 2.42 -1.44
N ILE A 258 9.56 2.69 -0.32
CA ILE A 258 8.17 3.16 -0.30
C ILE A 258 8.06 4.52 -1.01
N GLU A 259 8.98 5.44 -0.73
CA GLU A 259 9.04 6.75 -1.39
C GLU A 259 9.34 6.63 -2.88
N SER A 260 10.25 5.71 -3.25
CA SER A 260 10.53 5.42 -4.66
C SER A 260 9.25 4.96 -5.38
N ALA A 261 8.46 4.10 -4.73
CA ALA A 261 7.17 3.66 -5.25
C ALA A 261 6.19 4.83 -5.43
N ALA A 262 6.05 5.68 -4.40
CA ALA A 262 5.16 6.83 -4.46
C ALA A 262 5.53 7.83 -5.55
N ARG A 263 6.83 8.08 -5.76
CA ARG A 263 7.32 8.94 -6.84
C ARG A 263 7.04 8.35 -8.22
N ALA A 264 7.37 7.06 -8.43
CA ALA A 264 7.27 6.41 -9.73
C ALA A 264 5.83 6.31 -10.27
N VAL A 265 4.83 6.24 -9.40
CA VAL A 265 3.42 6.19 -9.82
C VAL A 265 2.75 7.57 -9.88
N SER A 266 3.49 8.64 -9.53
CA SER A 266 3.05 10.03 -9.62
C SER A 266 3.41 10.68 -10.97
N GLU A 267 4.30 10.05 -11.74
CA GLU A 267 4.75 10.48 -13.07
C GLU A 267 3.79 9.96 -14.16
#